data_7d14a8dd5c4ead665c3dd1403ef29e5f
#
_entry.id   7d14a8dd5c4ead665c3dd1403ef29e5f
#
_cell.length_a   1.000
_cell.length_b   1.000
_cell.length_c   1.000
_cell.angle_alpha   90.00
_cell.angle_beta   90.00
_cell.angle_gamma   90.00
#
_symmetry.space_group_name_H-M   'P 1'
#
loop_
_entity.id
_entity.type
_entity.pdbx_description
1 polymer ?
#
loop_
_entity_poly.entity_id
_entity_poly.type
_entity_poly.pdbx_seq_one_letter_code
_entity_poly.pdbx_strand_id
1 'polypeptide(L)'
;QRQMCIRDSENDVPYFGICLGMQIAVMSYARNVLGYADANSSEFDPDSTHPVIDLMEEQKGITAKGGTMRLGAYPCSLEPGSKAAQAYGTTQIQERHRHRYEFNSEYLKDFESHGMKAVGANPDTGLVEVVEIPDHPWFVGTQYHPEYKSTVQRPHPLFVAFVAAALAGKDDKKK
;
A
#
# COMPACT_ATOMS: atom_id res chain seq x y z
N GLN A 1 11.27 -7.58 -7.62
CA GLN A 1 10.36 -7.04 -6.58
C GLN A 1 9.26 -8.05 -6.21
N ARG A 2 8.54 -8.64 -7.20
CA ARG A 2 7.46 -9.62 -6.94
C ARG A 2 7.92 -10.81 -6.07
N GLN A 3 9.07 -11.41 -6.37
CA GLN A 3 9.60 -12.53 -5.57
C GLN A 3 9.99 -12.10 -4.15
N MET A 4 10.41 -10.85 -3.97
CA MET A 4 10.71 -10.31 -2.65
C MET A 4 9.43 -10.15 -1.80
N CYS A 5 8.34 -9.62 -2.36
CA CYS A 5 7.08 -9.47 -1.64
C CYS A 5 6.53 -10.81 -1.11
N ILE A 6 6.56 -11.87 -1.96
CA ILE A 6 6.11 -13.22 -1.56
C ILE A 6 6.99 -13.74 -0.43
N ARG A 7 8.32 -13.71 -0.62
CA ARG A 7 9.26 -14.15 0.41
C ARG A 7 9.07 -13.41 1.72
N ASP A 8 8.87 -12.11 1.66
CA ASP A 8 8.78 -11.26 2.85
C ASP A 8 7.48 -11.51 3.60
N SER A 9 6.35 -11.69 2.92
CA SER A 9 5.07 -11.99 3.54
C SER A 9 4.99 -13.39 4.15
N GLU A 10 5.69 -14.38 3.57
CA GLU A 10 5.70 -15.78 4.05
C GLU A 10 6.73 -16.07 5.14
N ASN A 11 7.73 -15.21 5.32
CA ASN A 11 8.85 -15.43 6.24
C ASN A 11 8.96 -14.37 7.33
N ASP A 12 7.91 -13.61 7.60
CA ASP A 12 7.89 -12.55 8.61
C ASP A 12 9.00 -11.52 8.43
N VAL A 13 9.43 -11.30 7.19
CA VAL A 13 10.42 -10.27 6.86
C VAL A 13 9.72 -8.94 6.68
N PRO A 14 10.05 -7.92 7.49
CA PRO A 14 9.42 -6.61 7.37
C PRO A 14 9.43 -6.07 5.94
N TYR A 15 8.26 -5.66 5.48
CA TYR A 15 8.02 -5.11 4.15
C TYR A 15 7.46 -3.70 4.24
N PHE A 16 7.96 -2.80 3.41
CA PHE A 16 7.42 -1.46 3.23
C PHE A 16 7.33 -1.12 1.75
N GLY A 17 6.11 -1.11 1.21
CA GLY A 17 5.82 -0.81 -0.20
C GLY A 17 5.38 0.63 -0.38
N ILE A 18 6.09 1.42 -1.21
CA ILE A 18 5.75 2.82 -1.50
C ILE A 18 5.24 2.91 -2.93
N CYS A 19 4.08 3.53 -3.13
CA CYS A 19 3.44 3.77 -4.43
C CYS A 19 3.37 2.48 -5.27
N LEU A 20 4.17 2.32 -6.31
CA LEU A 20 4.26 1.09 -7.09
C LEU A 20 4.60 -0.13 -6.21
N GLY A 21 5.36 0.05 -5.12
CA GLY A 21 5.65 -1.01 -4.16
C GLY A 21 4.39 -1.54 -3.49
N MET A 22 3.47 -0.68 -3.06
CA MET A 22 2.16 -1.10 -2.57
C MET A 22 1.36 -1.84 -3.65
N GLN A 23 1.31 -1.31 -4.87
CA GLN A 23 0.58 -1.94 -5.98
C GLN A 23 1.12 -3.34 -6.31
N ILE A 24 2.44 -3.51 -6.32
CA ILE A 24 3.07 -4.82 -6.51
C ILE A 24 2.70 -5.78 -5.36
N ALA A 25 2.68 -5.31 -4.12
CA ALA A 25 2.26 -6.12 -2.97
C ALA A 25 0.81 -6.58 -3.11
N VAL A 26 -0.10 -5.70 -3.51
CA VAL A 26 -1.52 -6.00 -3.76
C VAL A 26 -1.66 -7.05 -4.89
N MET A 27 -1.02 -6.84 -6.04
CA MET A 27 -1.04 -7.82 -7.14
C MET A 27 -0.46 -9.17 -6.74
N SER A 28 0.64 -9.17 -5.98
CA SER A 28 1.28 -10.39 -5.48
C SER A 28 0.37 -11.14 -4.51
N TYR A 29 -0.28 -10.44 -3.59
CA TYR A 29 -1.22 -11.00 -2.64
C TYR A 29 -2.43 -11.60 -3.34
N ALA A 30 -3.02 -10.89 -4.30
CA ALA A 30 -4.13 -11.39 -5.09
C ALA A 30 -3.80 -12.70 -5.80
N ARG A 31 -2.61 -12.83 -6.37
CA ARG A 31 -2.17 -14.05 -7.06
C ARG A 31 -1.90 -15.23 -6.14
N ASN A 32 -1.30 -14.99 -4.99
CA ASN A 32 -0.77 -16.06 -4.15
C ASN A 32 -1.71 -16.42 -2.99
N VAL A 33 -2.57 -15.51 -2.54
CA VAL A 33 -3.48 -15.72 -1.43
C VAL A 33 -4.93 -15.81 -1.90
N LEU A 34 -5.37 -14.89 -2.78
CA LEU A 34 -6.75 -14.92 -3.29
C LEU A 34 -6.93 -15.90 -4.46
N GLY A 35 -5.84 -16.39 -5.07
CA GLY A 35 -5.90 -17.34 -6.18
C GLY A 35 -6.20 -16.69 -7.55
N TYR A 36 -6.19 -15.37 -7.66
CA TYR A 36 -6.38 -14.65 -8.91
C TYR A 36 -5.11 -14.65 -9.77
N ALA A 37 -4.87 -15.75 -10.47
CA ALA A 37 -3.60 -16.03 -11.14
C ALA A 37 -3.13 -14.94 -12.11
N ASP A 38 -4.05 -14.23 -12.76
CA ASP A 38 -3.81 -13.14 -13.71
C ASP A 38 -3.92 -11.74 -13.10
N ALA A 39 -4.18 -11.64 -11.76
CA ALA A 39 -4.34 -10.35 -11.10
C ALA A 39 -3.20 -9.38 -11.44
N ASN A 40 -3.56 -8.19 -11.91
CA ASN A 40 -2.60 -7.22 -12.43
C ASN A 40 -3.06 -5.78 -12.21
N SER A 41 -2.24 -4.85 -12.64
CA SER A 41 -2.62 -3.46 -12.90
C SER A 41 -3.06 -3.36 -14.35
N SER A 42 -4.17 -2.68 -14.63
CA SER A 42 -4.59 -2.35 -15.99
C SER A 42 -3.59 -1.45 -16.74
N GLU A 43 -2.61 -0.87 -16.02
CA GLU A 43 -1.46 -0.18 -16.63
C GLU A 43 -0.50 -1.15 -17.34
N PHE A 44 -0.29 -2.33 -16.76
CA PHE A 44 0.66 -3.31 -17.27
C PHE A 44 0.01 -4.36 -18.15
N ASP A 45 -1.23 -4.73 -17.83
CA ASP A 45 -2.01 -5.72 -18.55
C ASP A 45 -3.48 -5.27 -18.61
N PRO A 46 -3.88 -4.56 -19.68
CA PRO A 46 -5.26 -4.10 -19.86
C PRO A 46 -6.26 -5.24 -20.03
N ASP A 47 -5.81 -6.44 -20.41
CA ASP A 47 -6.64 -7.61 -20.66
C ASP A 47 -6.77 -8.53 -19.42
N SER A 48 -6.16 -8.18 -18.30
CA SER A 48 -6.30 -8.91 -17.03
C SER A 48 -7.77 -9.00 -16.61
N THR A 49 -8.22 -10.21 -16.25
CA THR A 49 -9.61 -10.40 -15.76
C THR A 49 -9.76 -10.00 -14.30
N HIS A 50 -8.65 -9.78 -13.59
CA HIS A 50 -8.62 -9.30 -12.21
C HIS A 50 -7.73 -8.05 -12.09
N PRO A 51 -8.20 -6.88 -12.57
CA PRO A 51 -7.46 -5.62 -12.46
C PRO A 51 -7.59 -5.08 -11.02
N VAL A 52 -6.80 -5.65 -10.10
CA VAL A 52 -6.79 -5.26 -8.68
C VAL A 52 -6.17 -3.87 -8.44
N ILE A 53 -5.47 -3.35 -9.44
CA ILE A 53 -5.01 -1.97 -9.56
C ILE A 53 -5.57 -1.42 -10.87
N ASP A 54 -6.34 -0.34 -10.81
CA ASP A 54 -7.02 0.21 -11.99
C ASP A 54 -7.08 1.75 -11.95
N LEU A 55 -7.51 2.33 -13.05
CA LEU A 55 -7.90 3.74 -13.13
C LEU A 55 -9.20 3.97 -12.36
N MET A 56 -9.30 5.13 -11.72
CA MET A 56 -10.58 5.59 -11.20
C MET A 56 -11.60 5.80 -12.32
N GLU A 57 -12.88 5.54 -12.05
CA GLU A 57 -13.98 5.75 -13.03
C GLU A 57 -13.97 7.16 -13.61
N GLU A 58 -13.71 8.17 -12.77
CA GLU A 58 -13.60 9.57 -13.18
C GLU A 58 -12.44 9.85 -14.17
N GLN A 59 -11.45 8.96 -14.22
CA GLN A 59 -10.29 9.08 -15.10
C GLN A 59 -10.44 8.34 -16.43
N LYS A 60 -11.35 7.36 -16.51
CA LYS A 60 -11.55 6.51 -17.69
C LYS A 60 -12.02 7.26 -18.93
N GLY A 61 -12.62 8.45 -18.77
CA GLY A 61 -13.08 9.31 -19.86
C GLY A 61 -12.09 10.40 -20.33
N ILE A 62 -10.93 10.55 -19.70
CA ILE A 62 -10.01 11.65 -19.96
C ILE A 62 -8.91 11.22 -20.94
N THR A 63 -8.93 11.79 -22.15
CA THR A 63 -7.93 11.51 -23.20
C THR A 63 -6.57 12.19 -22.97
N ALA A 64 -6.52 13.26 -22.18
CA ALA A 64 -5.29 13.98 -21.86
C ALA A 64 -4.56 13.34 -20.69
N LYS A 65 -3.60 12.46 -20.96
CA LYS A 65 -2.86 11.65 -19.94
C LYS A 65 -2.26 12.46 -18.78
N GLY A 66 -1.94 13.74 -18.94
CA GLY A 66 -1.42 14.60 -17.85
C GLY A 66 -2.46 15.03 -16.82
N GLY A 67 -3.76 15.06 -17.16
CA GLY A 67 -4.84 15.53 -16.30
C GLY A 67 -5.39 14.47 -15.31
N THR A 68 -4.96 13.22 -15.43
CA THR A 68 -5.46 12.10 -14.60
C THR A 68 -4.54 11.73 -13.44
N MET A 69 -3.40 12.40 -13.29
CA MET A 69 -2.44 12.09 -12.24
C MET A 69 -2.81 12.78 -10.94
N ARG A 70 -2.92 12.01 -9.85
CA ARG A 70 -3.01 12.58 -8.49
C ARG A 70 -1.64 13.16 -8.13
N LEU A 71 -1.58 14.48 -8.03
CA LEU A 71 -0.38 15.24 -7.71
C LEU A 71 -0.62 16.13 -6.50
N GLY A 72 0.29 16.11 -5.54
CA GLY A 72 0.22 16.99 -4.37
C GLY A 72 -0.17 16.26 -3.09
N ALA A 73 -0.54 17.04 -2.08
CA ALA A 73 -0.88 16.53 -0.76
C ALA A 73 -2.38 16.27 -0.66
N TYR A 74 -2.75 15.06 -0.22
CA TYR A 74 -4.13 14.64 0.00
C TYR A 74 -4.31 14.12 1.43
N PRO A 75 -5.49 14.33 2.04
CA PRO A 75 -5.80 13.81 3.35
C PRO A 75 -5.94 12.28 3.31
N CYS A 76 -5.60 11.65 4.41
CA CYS A 76 -5.83 10.22 4.62
C CYS A 76 -6.25 10.00 6.08
N SER A 77 -7.35 9.26 6.26
CA SER A 77 -7.83 8.80 7.56
C SER A 77 -7.33 7.38 7.79
N LEU A 78 -6.61 7.17 8.89
CA LEU A 78 -6.06 5.87 9.27
C LEU A 78 -6.98 5.17 10.28
N GLU A 79 -7.08 3.85 10.17
CA GLU A 79 -7.79 3.02 11.14
C GLU A 79 -7.08 3.07 12.50
N PRO A 80 -7.80 3.38 13.60
CA PRO A 80 -7.24 3.37 14.94
C PRO A 80 -6.64 2.00 15.29
N GLY A 81 -5.40 1.99 15.81
CA GLY A 81 -4.71 0.77 16.17
C GLY A 81 -3.93 0.09 15.04
N SER A 82 -4.05 0.54 13.78
CA SER A 82 -3.20 0.09 12.69
C SER A 82 -1.72 0.41 12.94
N LYS A 83 -0.82 -0.34 12.33
CA LYS A 83 0.63 -0.07 12.42
C LYS A 83 0.99 1.33 11.90
N ALA A 84 0.33 1.75 10.82
CA ALA A 84 0.49 3.10 10.30
C ALA A 84 0.05 4.15 11.31
N ALA A 85 -1.17 4.04 11.88
CA ALA A 85 -1.66 4.99 12.89
C ALA A 85 -0.75 5.04 14.13
N GLN A 86 -0.24 3.90 14.58
CA GLN A 86 0.74 3.83 15.68
C GLN A 86 2.05 4.54 15.33
N ALA A 87 2.57 4.34 14.13
CA ALA A 87 3.80 4.99 13.68
C ALA A 87 3.64 6.51 13.59
N TYR A 88 2.52 6.99 13.06
CA TYR A 88 2.24 8.44 12.97
C TYR A 88 1.87 9.08 14.32
N GLY A 89 1.33 8.31 15.26
CA GLY A 89 0.77 8.82 16.51
C GLY A 89 -0.54 9.61 16.31
N THR A 90 -1.19 9.47 15.17
CA THR A 90 -2.46 10.12 14.80
C THR A 90 -3.19 9.30 13.74
N THR A 91 -4.51 9.48 13.67
CA THR A 91 -5.36 8.87 12.65
C THR A 91 -5.68 9.79 11.47
N GLN A 92 -5.29 11.07 11.54
CA GLN A 92 -5.49 12.03 10.45
C GLN A 92 -4.14 12.50 9.96
N ILE A 93 -3.84 12.21 8.71
CA ILE A 93 -2.58 12.56 8.06
C ILE A 93 -2.84 13.24 6.72
N GLN A 94 -1.81 13.85 6.19
CA GLN A 94 -1.82 14.40 4.84
C GLN A 94 -0.50 14.05 4.17
N GLU A 95 -0.54 13.34 3.04
CA GLU A 95 0.66 12.86 2.36
C GLU A 95 0.66 13.20 0.88
N ARG A 96 1.86 13.22 0.27
CA ARG A 96 2.04 13.61 -1.13
C ARG A 96 1.92 12.42 -2.06
N HIS A 97 1.13 12.59 -3.12
CA HIS A 97 0.87 11.61 -4.16
C HIS A 97 1.52 12.00 -5.49
N ARG A 98 1.89 10.97 -6.25
CA ARG A 98 2.31 11.08 -7.65
C ARG A 98 2.03 9.76 -8.36
N HIS A 99 0.75 9.49 -8.64
CA HIS A 99 0.33 8.27 -9.33
C HIS A 99 -0.98 8.49 -10.07
N ARG A 100 -1.34 7.55 -10.93
CA ARG A 100 -2.58 7.55 -11.72
C ARG A 100 -3.46 6.36 -11.37
N TYR A 101 -2.85 5.19 -11.19
CA TYR A 101 -3.54 3.95 -10.88
C TYR A 101 -3.67 3.79 -9.38
N GLU A 102 -4.78 3.19 -8.96
CA GLU A 102 -5.22 3.08 -7.58
C GLU A 102 -5.60 1.62 -7.26
N PHE A 103 -5.68 1.28 -5.98
CA PHE A 103 -6.29 0.04 -5.54
C PHE A 103 -7.75 -0.01 -6.01
N ASN A 104 -8.14 -1.10 -6.69
CA ASN A 104 -9.51 -1.28 -7.14
C ASN A 104 -10.39 -1.74 -5.97
N SER A 105 -11.25 -0.84 -5.48
CA SER A 105 -12.10 -1.05 -4.30
C SER A 105 -13.14 -2.17 -4.47
N GLU A 106 -13.41 -2.64 -5.69
CA GLU A 106 -14.27 -3.80 -5.92
C GLU A 106 -13.74 -5.08 -5.27
N TYR A 107 -12.42 -5.20 -5.16
CA TYR A 107 -11.75 -6.34 -4.54
C TYR A 107 -11.52 -6.19 -3.03
N LEU A 108 -11.85 -5.05 -2.42
CA LEU A 108 -11.54 -4.75 -1.02
C LEU A 108 -12.00 -5.86 -0.06
N LYS A 109 -13.24 -6.34 -0.21
CA LYS A 109 -13.81 -7.39 0.65
C LYS A 109 -13.02 -8.70 0.56
N ASP A 110 -12.53 -9.04 -0.63
CA ASP A 110 -11.77 -10.28 -0.84
C ASP A 110 -10.42 -10.18 -0.13
N PHE A 111 -9.72 -9.05 -0.24
CA PHE A 111 -8.48 -8.80 0.49
C PHE A 111 -8.68 -8.85 2.00
N GLU A 112 -9.70 -8.15 2.51
CA GLU A 112 -9.97 -8.10 3.96
C GLU A 112 -10.35 -9.44 4.55
N SER A 113 -11.13 -10.25 3.81
CA SER A 113 -11.53 -11.59 4.25
C SER A 113 -10.36 -12.58 4.30
N HIS A 114 -9.27 -12.28 3.60
CA HIS A 114 -8.07 -13.13 3.57
C HIS A 114 -6.88 -12.55 4.35
N GLY A 115 -7.06 -11.43 5.05
CA GLY A 115 -6.06 -10.93 6.01
C GLY A 115 -5.27 -9.70 5.60
N MET A 116 -5.39 -9.19 4.35
CA MET A 116 -4.86 -7.88 4.01
C MET A 116 -5.95 -6.82 4.25
N LYS A 117 -5.66 -5.82 5.06
CA LYS A 117 -6.59 -4.76 5.46
C LYS A 117 -6.28 -3.44 4.77
N ALA A 118 -7.32 -2.72 4.34
CA ALA A 118 -7.21 -1.31 3.97
C ALA A 118 -7.35 -0.46 5.25
N VAL A 119 -6.24 -0.02 5.79
CA VAL A 119 -6.17 0.70 7.07
C VAL A 119 -6.02 2.20 6.91
N GLY A 120 -5.98 2.70 5.70
CA GLY A 120 -5.95 4.12 5.40
C GLY A 120 -6.72 4.41 4.12
N ALA A 121 -7.60 5.41 4.18
CA ALA A 121 -8.39 5.85 3.04
C ALA A 121 -8.48 7.38 2.97
N ASN A 122 -8.60 7.89 1.76
CA ASN A 122 -8.93 9.29 1.55
C ASN A 122 -10.38 9.56 2.03
N PRO A 123 -10.60 10.50 2.96
CA PRO A 123 -11.93 10.73 3.54
C PRO A 123 -12.95 11.31 2.55
N ASP A 124 -12.49 11.93 1.46
CA ASP A 124 -13.37 12.59 0.50
C ASP A 124 -13.80 11.63 -0.63
N THR A 125 -12.90 10.70 -1.02
CA THR A 125 -13.11 9.82 -2.17
C THR A 125 -13.27 8.35 -1.80
N GLY A 126 -12.87 7.95 -0.59
CA GLY A 126 -12.85 6.55 -0.16
C GLY A 126 -11.71 5.70 -0.76
N LEU A 127 -10.82 6.30 -1.54
CA LEU A 127 -9.70 5.58 -2.15
C LEU A 127 -8.75 5.01 -1.10
N VAL A 128 -8.34 3.77 -1.30
CA VAL A 128 -7.40 3.08 -0.41
C VAL A 128 -6.00 3.68 -0.55
N GLU A 129 -5.47 4.18 0.55
CA GLU A 129 -4.17 4.85 0.63
C GLU A 129 -3.12 4.02 1.36
N VAL A 130 -3.55 3.15 2.28
CA VAL A 130 -2.67 2.29 3.08
C VAL A 130 -3.26 0.91 3.21
N VAL A 131 -2.44 -0.11 2.94
CA VAL A 131 -2.77 -1.52 3.20
C VAL A 131 -1.79 -2.11 4.21
N GLU A 132 -2.29 -3.04 5.03
CA GLU A 132 -1.49 -3.78 6.01
C GLU A 132 -1.87 -5.26 6.04
N ILE A 133 -0.92 -6.11 6.44
CA ILE A 133 -1.21 -7.45 6.96
C ILE A 133 -1.04 -7.37 8.49
N PRO A 134 -2.15 -7.34 9.28
CA PRO A 134 -2.10 -7.09 10.72
C PRO A 134 -1.27 -8.12 11.50
N ASP A 135 -1.36 -9.39 11.13
CA ASP A 135 -0.67 -10.48 11.81
C ASP A 135 0.83 -10.58 11.46
N HIS A 136 1.28 -9.85 10.43
CA HIS A 136 2.68 -9.77 10.04
C HIS A 136 3.43 -8.77 10.94
N PRO A 137 4.70 -8.99 11.33
CA PRO A 137 5.48 -8.05 12.16
C PRO A 137 5.50 -6.61 11.62
N TRP A 138 5.72 -6.46 10.33
CA TRP A 138 5.58 -5.19 9.61
C TRP A 138 5.35 -5.45 8.13
N PHE A 139 4.12 -5.37 7.68
CA PHE A 139 3.78 -5.36 6.26
C PHE A 139 2.87 -4.18 6.01
N VAL A 140 3.42 -3.12 5.45
CA VAL A 140 2.72 -1.86 5.18
C VAL A 140 2.96 -1.44 3.75
N GLY A 141 1.89 -1.11 3.04
CA GLY A 141 1.93 -0.51 1.70
C GLY A 141 1.27 0.86 1.73
N THR A 142 1.89 1.88 1.15
CA THR A 142 1.33 3.22 1.00
C THR A 142 1.24 3.63 -0.45
N GLN A 143 0.11 4.19 -0.88
CA GLN A 143 -0.05 4.71 -2.24
C GLN A 143 0.66 6.06 -2.43
N TYR A 144 0.81 6.79 -1.36
CA TYR A 144 1.56 8.06 -1.32
C TYR A 144 3.07 7.86 -1.13
N HIS A 145 3.81 8.96 -1.17
CA HIS A 145 5.27 9.02 -1.13
C HIS A 145 5.79 9.66 0.17
N PRO A 146 5.96 8.89 1.26
CA PRO A 146 6.45 9.40 2.54
C PRO A 146 7.87 10.00 2.46
N GLU A 147 8.67 9.56 1.47
CA GLU A 147 10.02 10.09 1.26
C GLU A 147 10.04 11.59 0.95
N TYR A 148 8.97 12.16 0.40
CA TYR A 148 8.91 13.59 0.13
C TYR A 148 8.85 14.48 1.38
N LYS A 149 8.56 13.87 2.52
CA LYS A 149 8.52 14.55 3.83
C LYS A 149 9.61 14.08 4.80
N SER A 150 10.50 13.20 4.34
CA SER A 150 11.57 12.63 5.16
C SER A 150 12.89 13.39 4.97
N THR A 151 13.54 13.73 6.08
CA THR A 151 14.87 14.31 6.09
C THR A 151 15.75 13.61 7.11
N VAL A 152 17.07 13.81 7.05
CA VAL A 152 18.01 13.23 8.03
C VAL A 152 17.70 13.70 9.45
N GLN A 153 17.37 14.99 9.62
CA GLN A 153 17.06 15.57 10.94
C GLN A 153 15.64 15.22 11.42
N ARG A 154 14.74 14.90 10.51
CA ARG A 154 13.33 14.57 10.78
C ARG A 154 12.87 13.44 9.87
N PRO A 155 13.31 12.20 10.16
CA PRO A 155 12.93 11.05 9.38
C PRO A 155 11.42 10.81 9.50
N HIS A 156 10.82 10.39 8.40
CA HIS A 156 9.39 10.10 8.36
C HIS A 156 9.05 8.91 9.28
N PRO A 157 7.96 8.97 10.06
CA PRO A 157 7.64 7.96 11.07
C PRO A 157 7.50 6.53 10.54
N LEU A 158 6.99 6.35 9.33
CA LEU A 158 6.90 5.02 8.71
C LEU A 158 8.29 4.40 8.44
N PHE A 159 9.29 5.20 8.05
CA PHE A 159 10.67 4.68 7.90
C PHE A 159 11.26 4.30 9.24
N VAL A 160 11.03 5.10 10.28
CA VAL A 160 11.52 4.80 11.64
C VAL A 160 10.92 3.49 12.13
N ALA A 161 9.60 3.32 12.02
CA ALA A 161 8.91 2.12 12.45
C ALA A 161 9.31 0.87 11.64
N PHE A 162 9.46 1.01 10.31
CA PHE A 162 9.95 -0.08 9.45
C PHE A 162 11.35 -0.56 9.87
N VAL A 163 12.29 0.36 10.08
CA VAL A 163 13.64 0.03 10.52
C VAL A 163 13.63 -0.62 11.91
N ALA A 164 12.80 -0.12 12.83
CA ALA A 164 12.65 -0.71 14.16
C ALA A 164 12.15 -2.17 14.08
N ALA A 165 11.14 -2.44 13.25
CA ALA A 165 10.64 -3.80 13.02
C ALA A 165 11.72 -4.71 12.40
N ALA A 166 12.51 -4.20 11.45
CA ALA A 166 13.59 -4.96 10.83
C ALA A 166 14.72 -5.31 11.82
N LEU A 167 15.01 -4.43 12.77
CA LEU A 167 16.00 -4.70 13.83
C LEU A 167 15.48 -5.74 14.81
N ALA A 168 14.22 -5.64 15.25
CA ALA A 168 13.61 -6.60 16.16
C ALA A 168 13.61 -8.04 15.59
N GLY A 169 13.21 -8.21 14.33
CA GLY A 169 13.21 -9.51 13.65
C GLY A 169 14.62 -10.11 13.44
N LYS A 170 15.68 -9.30 13.55
CA LYS A 170 17.06 -9.79 13.48
C LYS A 170 17.52 -10.41 14.80
N ASP A 171 17.03 -9.91 15.90
CA ASP A 171 17.42 -10.40 17.25
C ASP A 171 16.74 -11.73 17.56
N ASP A 172 15.52 -11.95 17.08
CA ASP A 172 14.79 -13.22 17.26
C ASP A 172 15.42 -14.39 16.45
N LYS A 173 16.06 -14.12 15.33
CA LYS A 173 16.77 -15.13 14.52
C LYS A 173 18.15 -15.52 15.07
N LYS A 174 18.62 -14.88 16.13
CA LYS A 174 19.91 -15.21 16.81
C LYS A 174 19.74 -16.05 18.06
N LYS A 175 18.50 -16.39 18.44
CA LYS A 175 18.17 -17.32 19.51
C LYS A 175 17.85 -18.70 18.94
#